data_695b972f0ed3acbe047054f5874ec664
#
_entry.id   695b972f0ed3acbe047054f5874ec664
#
_cell.length_a   1.000
_cell.length_b   1.000
_cell.length_c   1.000
_cell.angle_alpha   90.00
_cell.angle_beta   90.00
_cell.angle_gamma   90.00
#
_symmetry.space_group_name_H-M   'P 1'
#
loop_
_entity.id
_entity.type
_entity.pdbx_description
1 polymer ?
#
loop_
_entity_poly.entity_id
_entity_poly.type
_entity_poly.pdbx_seq_one_letter_code
_entity_poly.pdbx_strand_id
1 'polypeptide(L)'
;MKALVYAGPKRVEVQEVKEPEKQDGKVKLNIRYCGVCGSDIGIYLGTHPRAKAPLILGHEFLGIVAEDGKKFKKGDRVVPYPLLSCGHCLACRSGNEHVCNTLGLIGIDTDGGMCQTVYTDEDVLFK
;
A
#
# COMPACT_ATOMS: atom_id res chain seq x y z
N MET A 1 5.24 13.09 9.03
CA MET A 1 4.79 11.85 9.72
C MET A 1 5.91 10.82 9.82
N LYS A 2 5.77 9.87 10.73
CA LYS A 2 6.73 8.76 10.84
C LYS A 2 6.37 7.64 9.88
N ALA A 3 7.39 7.09 9.22
CA ALA A 3 7.25 5.96 8.32
C ALA A 3 8.47 5.06 8.41
N LEU A 4 8.26 3.75 8.17
CA LEU A 4 9.36 2.80 8.04
C LEU A 4 9.76 2.75 6.57
N VAL A 5 10.95 3.27 6.27
CA VAL A 5 11.43 3.45 4.91
C VAL A 5 12.54 2.46 4.58
N TYR A 6 12.36 1.72 3.51
CA TYR A 6 13.43 0.95 2.88
C TYR A 6 14.33 1.92 2.12
N ALA A 7 15.56 2.08 2.59
CA ALA A 7 16.54 3.03 2.05
C ALA A 7 17.60 2.36 1.17
N GLY A 8 17.53 1.06 1.01
CA GLY A 8 18.47 0.23 0.25
C GLY A 8 18.68 -1.12 0.92
N PRO A 9 19.43 -2.05 0.30
CA PRO A 9 19.66 -3.38 0.86
C PRO A 9 20.15 -3.34 2.31
N LYS A 10 19.48 -4.06 3.19
CA LYS A 10 19.73 -4.14 4.64
C LYS A 10 19.63 -2.80 5.37
N ARG A 11 18.95 -1.82 4.77
CA ARG A 11 18.74 -0.51 5.37
C ARG A 11 17.25 -0.19 5.41
N VAL A 12 16.67 -0.36 6.58
CA VAL A 12 15.28 0.02 6.87
C VAL A 12 15.32 0.96 8.06
N GLU A 13 14.74 2.15 7.93
CA GLU A 13 14.84 3.22 8.91
C GLU A 13 13.48 3.85 9.20
N VAL A 14 13.25 4.21 10.46
CA VAL A 14 12.13 5.10 10.79
C VAL A 14 12.55 6.52 10.41
N GLN A 15 11.81 7.13 9.51
CA GLN A 15 12.09 8.48 9.03
C GLN A 15 10.88 9.40 9.22
N GLU A 16 11.15 10.69 9.40
CA GLU A 16 10.13 11.72 9.23
C GLU A 16 9.98 11.99 7.73
N VAL A 17 8.77 11.77 7.22
CA VAL A 17 8.44 12.00 5.82
C VAL A 17 7.25 12.95 5.72
N LYS A 18 7.12 13.61 4.58
CA LYS A 18 5.96 14.46 4.31
C LYS A 18 4.68 13.61 4.31
N GLU A 19 3.61 14.13 4.92
CA GLU A 19 2.31 13.48 4.80
C GLU A 19 1.88 13.41 3.33
N PRO A 20 1.23 12.30 2.92
CA PRO A 20 0.78 12.16 1.54
C PRO A 20 -0.30 13.20 1.21
N GLU A 21 -0.27 13.68 -0.02
CA GLU A 21 -1.28 14.61 -0.53
C GLU A 21 -2.53 13.85 -0.97
N LYS A 22 -3.67 14.54 -0.88
CA LYS A 22 -4.95 13.97 -1.32
C LYS A 22 -4.90 13.64 -2.81
N GLN A 23 -5.42 12.45 -3.14
CA GLN A 23 -5.52 11.97 -4.52
C GLN A 23 -6.96 11.57 -4.81
N ASP A 24 -7.45 11.90 -6.01
CA ASP A 24 -8.80 11.52 -6.44
C ASP A 24 -8.95 9.99 -6.48
N GLY A 25 -10.11 9.50 -6.06
CA GLY A 25 -10.41 8.07 -5.99
C GLY A 25 -9.77 7.34 -4.82
N LYS A 26 -9.02 8.04 -3.98
CA LYS A 26 -8.38 7.47 -2.79
C LYS A 26 -8.94 8.07 -1.51
N VAL A 27 -8.92 7.28 -0.45
CA VAL A 27 -9.35 7.71 0.87
C VAL A 27 -8.17 7.70 1.83
N LYS A 28 -8.16 8.66 2.75
CA LYS A 28 -7.11 8.78 3.77
C LYS A 28 -7.34 7.77 4.88
N LEU A 29 -6.32 6.99 5.19
CA LEU A 29 -6.33 6.01 6.26
C LEU A 29 -5.33 6.39 7.35
N ASN A 30 -5.77 6.35 8.59
CA ASN A 30 -4.87 6.34 9.75
C ASN A 30 -4.56 4.88 10.07
N ILE A 31 -3.32 4.48 9.93
CA ILE A 31 -2.91 3.09 10.11
C ILE A 31 -2.90 2.72 11.58
N ARG A 32 -3.47 1.57 11.91
CA ARG A 32 -3.51 1.01 13.27
C ARG A 32 -2.55 -0.15 13.44
N TYR A 33 -2.51 -1.05 12.46
CA TYR A 33 -1.67 -2.23 12.49
C TYR A 33 -1.13 -2.49 11.10
N CYS A 34 0.09 -2.94 11.02
CA CYS A 34 0.68 -3.43 9.78
C CYS A 34 1.49 -4.68 10.08
N GLY A 35 1.16 -5.78 9.42
CA GLY A 35 1.88 -7.03 9.52
C GLY A 35 3.18 -6.99 8.71
N VAL A 36 4.13 -7.83 9.11
CA VAL A 36 5.36 -8.07 8.35
C VAL A 36 5.19 -9.36 7.57
N CYS A 37 5.29 -9.28 6.25
CA CYS A 37 5.23 -10.41 5.36
C CYS A 37 6.64 -10.92 5.01
N GLY A 38 6.74 -12.18 4.61
CA GLY A 38 8.02 -12.72 4.13
C GLY A 38 8.62 -11.94 2.96
N SER A 39 7.78 -11.34 2.10
CA SER A 39 8.24 -10.47 1.01
C SER A 39 8.94 -9.20 1.51
N ASP A 40 8.57 -8.68 2.68
CA ASP A 40 9.25 -7.54 3.30
C ASP A 40 10.69 -7.89 3.69
N ILE A 41 10.90 -9.13 4.13
CA ILE A 41 12.25 -9.64 4.41
C ILE A 41 13.09 -9.70 3.13
N GLY A 42 12.50 -10.16 2.03
CA GLY A 42 13.15 -10.16 0.71
C GLY A 42 13.51 -8.76 0.23
N ILE A 43 12.64 -7.79 0.45
CA ILE A 43 12.91 -6.37 0.16
C ILE A 43 14.09 -5.89 1.00
N TYR A 44 14.05 -6.13 2.31
CA TYR A 44 15.12 -5.74 3.23
C TYR A 44 16.48 -6.29 2.77
N LEU A 45 16.52 -7.57 2.37
CA LEU A 45 17.75 -8.21 1.90
C LEU A 45 18.20 -7.71 0.51
N GLY A 46 17.39 -6.94 -0.18
CA GLY A 46 17.70 -6.42 -1.51
C GLY A 46 17.48 -7.43 -2.64
N THR A 47 16.77 -8.52 -2.38
CA THR A 47 16.55 -9.59 -3.37
C THR A 47 15.23 -9.47 -4.14
N HIS A 48 14.35 -8.57 -3.76
CA HIS A 48 13.08 -8.39 -4.45
C HIS A 48 13.27 -7.64 -5.77
N PRO A 49 12.80 -8.19 -6.92
CA PRO A 49 13.15 -7.67 -8.24
C PRO A 49 12.53 -6.30 -8.57
N ARG A 50 11.42 -5.94 -7.93
CA ARG A 50 10.69 -4.70 -8.24
C ARG A 50 10.79 -3.62 -7.18
N ALA A 51 11.07 -3.97 -5.94
CA ALA A 51 11.15 -2.98 -4.86
C ALA A 51 12.37 -2.09 -5.03
N LYS A 52 12.15 -0.77 -5.06
CA LYS A 52 13.20 0.24 -5.26
C LYS A 52 13.17 1.26 -4.14
N ALA A 53 14.34 1.54 -3.56
CA ALA A 53 14.49 2.57 -2.55
C ALA A 53 14.36 3.98 -3.18
N PRO A 54 13.80 4.98 -2.47
CA PRO A 54 13.16 4.84 -1.16
C PRO A 54 11.73 4.30 -1.28
N LEU A 55 11.29 3.50 -0.30
CA LEU A 55 9.97 2.87 -0.31
C LEU A 55 9.45 2.73 1.12
N ILE A 56 8.22 3.16 1.36
CA ILE A 56 7.51 2.83 2.60
C ILE A 56 6.94 1.42 2.43
N LEU A 57 7.35 0.51 3.32
CA LEU A 57 6.96 -0.89 3.28
C LEU A 57 5.52 -1.11 3.77
N GLY A 58 5.02 -2.32 3.59
CA GLY A 58 3.79 -2.81 4.19
C GLY A 58 2.61 -2.91 3.25
N HIS A 59 2.05 -4.11 3.16
CA HIS A 59 0.89 -4.41 2.34
C HIS A 59 -0.18 -5.21 3.10
N GLU A 60 0.06 -5.53 4.36
CA GLU A 60 -0.87 -6.23 5.24
C GLU A 60 -1.24 -5.30 6.40
N PHE A 61 -2.11 -4.32 6.15
CA PHE A 61 -2.44 -3.32 7.16
C PHE A 61 -3.94 -3.18 7.40
N LEU A 62 -4.25 -2.67 8.58
CA LEU A 62 -5.59 -2.22 8.96
C LEU A 62 -5.52 -0.72 9.22
N GLY A 63 -6.40 0.01 8.56
CA GLY A 63 -6.53 1.46 8.74
C GLY A 63 -7.94 1.87 9.17
N ILE A 64 -8.01 3.05 9.77
CA ILE A 64 -9.27 3.73 10.06
C ILE A 64 -9.42 4.87 9.04
N VAL A 65 -10.55 4.88 8.36
CA VAL A 65 -10.87 5.94 7.39
C VAL A 65 -10.91 7.28 8.12
N ALA A 66 -10.07 8.22 7.70
CA ALA A 66 -9.89 9.52 8.35
C ALA A 66 -10.85 10.60 7.86
N GLU A 67 -11.39 10.44 6.66
CA GLU A 67 -12.33 11.38 6.02
C GLU A 67 -13.32 10.61 5.14
N ASP A 68 -14.52 11.15 4.94
CA ASP A 68 -15.51 10.50 4.09
C ASP A 68 -15.02 10.39 2.65
N GLY A 69 -15.11 9.18 2.10
CA GLY A 69 -14.88 8.88 0.69
C GLY A 69 -16.20 8.64 -0.04
N LYS A 70 -16.10 8.04 -1.22
CA LYS A 70 -17.28 7.66 -2.02
C LYS A 70 -17.93 6.39 -1.50
N LYS A 71 -17.13 5.41 -1.06
CA LYS A 71 -17.59 4.09 -0.59
C LYS A 71 -17.51 3.92 0.91
N PHE A 72 -16.60 4.61 1.57
CA PHE A 72 -16.33 4.47 3.00
C PHE A 72 -16.54 5.78 3.73
N LYS A 73 -16.90 5.68 5.00
CA LYS A 73 -17.15 6.80 5.90
C LYS A 73 -16.05 6.91 6.94
N LYS A 74 -15.80 8.13 7.39
CA LYS A 74 -14.88 8.38 8.51
C LYS A 74 -15.21 7.46 9.68
N GLY A 75 -14.19 6.78 10.21
CA GLY A 75 -14.31 5.84 11.30
C GLY A 75 -14.43 4.37 10.87
N ASP A 76 -14.69 4.09 9.60
CA ASP A 76 -14.72 2.72 9.11
C ASP A 76 -13.34 2.06 9.26
N ARG A 77 -13.34 0.80 9.67
CA ARG A 77 -12.13 -0.03 9.71
C ARG A 77 -12.03 -0.81 8.41
N VAL A 78 -10.89 -0.68 7.74
CA VAL A 78 -10.69 -1.26 6.42
C VAL A 78 -9.33 -1.94 6.31
N VAL A 79 -9.28 -2.96 5.46
CA VAL A 79 -8.04 -3.63 5.05
C VAL A 79 -7.94 -3.58 3.53
N PRO A 80 -6.73 -3.46 2.95
CA PRO A 80 -6.57 -3.47 1.51
C PRO A 80 -6.44 -4.89 0.96
N TYR A 81 -6.93 -5.08 -0.24
CA TYR A 81 -6.45 -6.12 -1.14
C TYR A 81 -5.23 -5.52 -1.87
N PRO A 82 -4.01 -6.01 -1.62
CA PRO A 82 -2.82 -5.24 -1.97
C PRO A 82 -2.49 -5.20 -3.46
N LEU A 83 -3.18 -5.96 -4.31
CA LEU A 83 -2.93 -6.01 -5.73
C LEU A 83 -3.52 -4.78 -6.44
N LEU A 84 -2.70 -4.14 -7.26
CA LEU A 84 -3.08 -2.99 -8.07
C LEU A 84 -3.12 -3.43 -9.54
N SER A 85 -4.31 -3.76 -10.04
CA SER A 85 -4.52 -4.18 -11.42
C SER A 85 -4.98 -3.02 -12.29
N CYS A 86 -4.70 -3.10 -13.60
CA CYS A 86 -5.04 -2.00 -14.52
C CYS A 86 -6.55 -1.91 -14.83
N GLY A 87 -7.29 -3.00 -14.69
CA GLY A 87 -8.71 -3.07 -14.97
C GLY A 87 -9.10 -3.21 -16.45
N HIS A 88 -8.17 -3.10 -17.37
CA HIS A 88 -8.48 -3.07 -18.81
C HIS A 88 -7.71 -4.06 -19.70
N CYS A 89 -6.70 -4.76 -19.19
CA CYS A 89 -6.04 -5.81 -19.97
C CYS A 89 -6.92 -7.06 -20.09
N LEU A 90 -6.54 -7.99 -20.92
CA LEU A 90 -7.32 -9.22 -21.15
C LEU A 90 -7.54 -9.99 -19.84
N ALA A 91 -6.50 -10.14 -19.02
CA ALA A 91 -6.60 -10.83 -17.73
C ALA A 91 -7.63 -10.15 -16.81
N CYS A 92 -7.57 -8.82 -16.66
CA CYS A 92 -8.53 -8.07 -15.85
C CYS A 92 -9.96 -8.20 -16.36
N ARG A 93 -10.15 -8.08 -17.67
CA ARG A 93 -11.48 -8.21 -18.30
C ARG A 93 -12.05 -9.62 -18.20
N SER A 94 -11.18 -10.62 -18.03
CA SER A 94 -11.58 -12.04 -17.86
C SER A 94 -11.80 -12.42 -16.39
N GLY A 95 -11.68 -11.49 -15.45
CA GLY A 95 -11.81 -11.77 -14.01
C GLY A 95 -10.54 -12.35 -13.37
N ASN A 96 -9.40 -12.27 -14.05
CA ASN A 96 -8.11 -12.79 -13.60
C ASN A 96 -7.14 -11.64 -13.29
N GLU A 97 -7.57 -10.70 -12.47
CA GLU A 97 -6.82 -9.49 -12.12
C GLU A 97 -5.45 -9.78 -11.51
N HIS A 98 -5.31 -10.92 -10.82
CA HIS A 98 -4.08 -11.36 -10.18
C HIS A 98 -2.94 -11.67 -11.17
N VAL A 99 -3.24 -11.80 -12.46
CA VAL A 99 -2.26 -11.97 -13.53
C VAL A 99 -2.29 -10.81 -14.53
N CYS A 100 -2.69 -9.64 -14.06
CA CYS A 100 -2.66 -8.40 -14.84
C CYS A 100 -1.28 -8.16 -15.46
N ASN A 101 -1.24 -7.67 -16.71
CA ASN A 101 0.00 -7.39 -17.42
C ASN A 101 0.89 -6.36 -16.71
N THR A 102 0.29 -5.43 -15.98
CA THR A 102 0.98 -4.35 -15.28
C THR A 102 0.68 -4.40 -13.78
N LEU A 103 0.58 -5.61 -13.24
CA LEU A 103 0.26 -5.81 -11.83
C LEU A 103 1.29 -5.13 -10.92
N GLY A 104 0.79 -4.31 -10.01
CA GLY A 104 1.56 -3.72 -8.94
C GLY A 104 1.07 -4.20 -7.58
N LEU A 105 1.87 -3.96 -6.54
CA LEU A 105 1.50 -4.21 -5.16
C LEU A 105 1.75 -3.00 -4.29
N ILE A 106 0.80 -2.71 -3.41
CA ILE A 106 0.98 -1.73 -2.34
C ILE A 106 2.15 -2.17 -1.46
N GLY A 107 3.05 -1.26 -1.11
CA GLY A 107 4.21 -1.55 -0.27
C GLY A 107 5.38 -2.21 -1.00
N ILE A 108 5.29 -2.37 -2.32
CA ILE A 108 6.35 -2.92 -3.18
C ILE A 108 6.58 -1.99 -4.38
N ASP A 109 5.56 -1.77 -5.19
CA ASP A 109 5.60 -0.89 -6.36
C ASP A 109 5.18 0.55 -6.02
N THR A 110 4.42 0.71 -4.95
CA THR A 110 4.00 1.99 -4.37
C THR A 110 4.22 1.97 -2.87
N ASP A 111 4.20 3.13 -2.24
CA ASP A 111 4.32 3.24 -0.79
C ASP A 111 3.19 2.49 -0.07
N GLY A 112 3.54 1.83 1.02
CA GLY A 112 2.66 0.97 1.79
C GLY A 112 2.20 1.55 3.12
N GLY A 113 1.78 0.66 4.01
CA GLY A 113 1.09 0.98 5.27
C GLY A 113 1.96 1.04 6.52
N MET A 114 3.28 0.85 6.43
CA MET A 114 4.16 1.01 7.59
C MET A 114 4.46 2.49 7.85
N CYS A 115 3.41 3.26 8.08
CA CYS A 115 3.44 4.70 8.30
C CYS A 115 2.21 5.10 9.11
N GLN A 116 2.13 6.38 9.49
CA GLN A 116 0.98 6.86 10.26
C GLN A 116 -0.25 7.04 9.39
N THR A 117 -0.06 7.51 8.16
CA THR A 117 -1.16 7.87 7.25
C THR A 117 -0.82 7.48 5.82
N VAL A 118 -1.80 6.92 5.11
CA VAL A 118 -1.67 6.59 3.68
C VAL A 118 -2.98 6.87 2.95
N TYR A 119 -2.89 7.28 1.69
CA TYR A 119 -4.05 7.32 0.78
C TYR A 119 -4.11 6.01 0.00
N THR A 120 -5.25 5.35 0.05
CA THR A 120 -5.48 4.06 -0.61
C THR A 120 -6.70 4.13 -1.49
N ASP A 121 -6.62 3.51 -2.67
CA ASP A 121 -7.74 3.42 -3.59
C ASP A 121 -8.90 2.70 -2.91
N GLU A 122 -10.09 3.30 -2.97
CA GLU A 122 -11.28 2.71 -2.34
C GLU A 122 -11.69 1.38 -2.96
N ASP A 123 -11.35 1.15 -4.25
CA ASP A 123 -11.72 -0.08 -4.95
C ASP A 123 -11.01 -1.32 -4.43
N VAL A 124 -9.89 -1.17 -3.73
CA VAL A 124 -9.15 -2.29 -3.15
C VAL A 124 -9.37 -2.46 -1.65
N LEU A 125 -10.25 -1.67 -1.05
CA LEU A 125 -10.52 -1.72 0.39
C LEU A 125 -11.73 -2.60 0.72
N PHE A 126 -11.62 -3.29 1.84
CA PHE A 126 -12.68 -4.10 2.45
C PHE A 126 -12.91 -3.67 3.90
N LYS A 127 -14.17 -3.52 4.24
CA LYS A 127 -14.59 -3.17 5.58
C LYS A 127 -14.60 -4.38 6.52
#